data_1bf29324cfdabd5cdb8dbbaca754e31d
#
_entry.id   1bf29324cfdabd5cdb8dbbaca754e31d
#
_cell.length_a   1.000
_cell.length_b   1.000
_cell.length_c   1.000
_cell.angle_alpha   90.00
_cell.angle_beta   90.00
_cell.angle_gamma   90.00
#
_symmetry.space_group_name_H-M   'P 1'
#
loop_
_entity.id
_entity.type
_entity.pdbx_description
1 polymer ?
#
loop_
_entity_poly.entity_id
_entity_poly.type
_entity_poly.pdbx_seq_one_letter_code
_entity_poly.pdbx_strand_id
1 'polypeptide(L)'
;MSYNNHSFGFLLIFFIISVSSSVKSQTIDIATIADAANGLKMRSIGPAVMGGRIADIAVSEQDPSNWYVAVGSGGLWKTSNNGISWKPVFDSQTSYSIGSVAIDPNNSQVVWVGTGENVSGRHVGWGDGVYKSNDGGISWNRTGLFKSQHIGKILIDPRNSDVVFVAAEGPLWSAGGDRGLYKTIDGGKTWNLVLEIDENTGVTDIEFDPSNPDIVYAAAYQRRRHVWALLSGGPKSGIYKSSDNGETWSKKSTGLPKGEMGKIGLAVTSANSDIVYATIEAENSEKGFYKSINKGESWEHQNEYISGGTGPHYYQEIEVSPSNPDLIYQMDVFIRVSRDGGKNFKVLGTGREKHSDNHALWIDPENGKHLLAGSDGGLYETFDEGSTWRHFPNLPIAQFYKLDLDNSEPYYNIVGGAQDLGSLIGPSRTMNTEGVRNSDWYVPLGADGYDNAFDPEDPNTVYMEIQEGNLVRYDRLTEEGMDIQPQPGLGEMAERWNWDSPLLISPHNNKRLYYGSQRLWRSDDQGNSWKSLSPDLTTNRNRYELEMM
;
A
#
# COMPACT_ATOMS: atom_id res chain seq x y z
N MET A 1 89.20 57.37 -7.44
CA MET A 1 88.03 57.69 -8.27
C MET A 1 86.96 56.67 -7.94
N SER A 2 86.06 56.99 -7.08
CA SER A 2 84.97 56.07 -6.64
C SER A 2 83.64 56.61 -7.16
N TYR A 3 82.92 55.70 -7.85
CA TYR A 3 81.55 56.00 -8.24
C TYR A 3 80.60 55.26 -7.28
N ASN A 4 79.77 56.04 -6.58
CA ASN A 4 78.67 55.55 -5.78
C ASN A 4 77.45 55.35 -6.67
N ASN A 5 76.86 54.09 -6.70
CA ASN A 5 75.56 53.80 -7.26
C ASN A 5 74.54 53.73 -6.14
N HIS A 6 73.58 54.67 -6.15
CA HIS A 6 72.38 54.62 -5.34
C HIS A 6 71.28 53.85 -6.10
N SER A 7 70.90 52.69 -5.60
CA SER A 7 69.70 52.00 -6.08
C SER A 7 68.47 52.46 -5.31
N PHE A 8 67.52 53.07 -6.00
CA PHE A 8 66.20 53.37 -5.48
C PHE A 8 65.33 52.11 -5.63
N GLY A 9 64.95 51.49 -4.52
CA GLY A 9 63.97 50.37 -4.50
C GLY A 9 62.55 50.95 -4.46
N PHE A 10 61.76 50.66 -5.49
CA PHE A 10 60.31 50.91 -5.47
C PHE A 10 59.63 49.74 -4.78
N LEU A 11 59.00 50.01 -3.63
CA LEU A 11 58.14 49.07 -2.92
C LEU A 11 56.73 49.16 -3.48
N LEU A 12 56.32 48.19 -4.28
CA LEU A 12 54.95 48.08 -4.80
C LEU A 12 54.10 47.35 -3.74
N ILE A 13 53.25 48.09 -3.03
CA ILE A 13 52.28 47.51 -2.09
C ILE A 13 51.05 47.12 -2.89
N PHE A 14 50.83 45.80 -3.10
CA PHE A 14 49.57 45.24 -3.61
C PHE A 14 48.52 45.21 -2.50
N PHE A 15 47.53 46.08 -2.59
CA PHE A 15 46.31 45.95 -1.81
C PHE A 15 45.42 44.87 -2.46
N ILE A 16 45.37 43.67 -1.87
CA ILE A 16 44.37 42.67 -2.23
C ILE A 16 43.09 43.05 -1.48
N ILE A 17 42.14 43.65 -2.22
CA ILE A 17 40.76 43.80 -1.73
C ILE A 17 40.07 42.46 -1.93
N SER A 18 39.98 41.67 -0.87
CA SER A 18 39.13 40.48 -0.84
C SER A 18 37.66 40.97 -0.71
N VAL A 19 36.95 41.00 -1.83
CA VAL A 19 35.49 41.11 -1.84
C VAL A 19 34.94 39.77 -1.44
N SER A 20 34.67 39.54 -0.17
CA SER A 20 33.86 38.41 0.26
C SER A 20 32.40 38.68 -0.11
N SER A 21 31.97 38.23 -1.28
CA SER A 21 30.57 38.10 -1.61
C SER A 21 29.99 36.98 -0.75
N SER A 22 29.35 37.34 0.37
CA SER A 22 28.50 36.41 1.09
C SER A 22 27.32 36.04 0.17
N VAL A 23 27.39 34.89 -0.46
CA VAL A 23 26.23 34.27 -1.07
C VAL A 23 25.30 33.90 0.09
N LYS A 24 24.33 34.77 0.39
CA LYS A 24 23.20 34.37 1.24
C LYS A 24 22.46 33.28 0.50
N SER A 25 22.57 32.04 0.95
CA SER A 25 21.64 31.00 0.62
C SER A 25 20.24 31.53 0.98
N GLN A 26 19.44 31.86 -0.01
CA GLN A 26 18.02 32.08 0.22
C GLN A 26 17.45 30.71 0.59
N THR A 27 17.20 30.51 1.88
CA THR A 27 16.28 29.44 2.31
C THR A 27 14.92 29.83 1.75
N ILE A 28 14.53 29.18 0.65
CA ILE A 28 13.17 29.31 0.13
C ILE A 28 12.27 28.71 1.20
N ASP A 29 11.34 29.50 1.72
CA ASP A 29 10.35 29.04 2.69
C ASP A 29 9.48 27.96 2.03
N ILE A 30 9.26 26.85 2.73
CA ILE A 30 8.41 25.74 2.28
C ILE A 30 7.01 26.24 1.90
N ALA A 31 6.47 27.22 2.64
CA ALA A 31 5.19 27.86 2.33
C ALA A 31 5.20 28.53 0.95
N THR A 32 6.31 29.22 0.58
CA THR A 32 6.46 29.84 -0.75
C THR A 32 6.50 28.81 -1.88
N ILE A 33 7.13 27.65 -1.63
CA ILE A 33 7.14 26.53 -2.60
C ILE A 33 5.74 25.95 -2.75
N ALA A 34 5.04 25.71 -1.64
CA ALA A 34 3.67 25.19 -1.64
C ALA A 34 2.70 26.14 -2.36
N ASP A 35 2.79 27.44 -2.12
CA ASP A 35 1.96 28.45 -2.80
C ASP A 35 2.24 28.51 -4.30
N ALA A 36 3.51 28.39 -4.71
CA ALA A 36 3.87 28.33 -6.12
C ALA A 36 3.36 27.04 -6.78
N ALA A 37 3.45 25.91 -6.09
CA ALA A 37 2.96 24.63 -6.57
C ALA A 37 1.43 24.61 -6.71
N ASN A 38 0.69 25.24 -5.80
CA ASN A 38 -0.77 25.38 -5.87
C ASN A 38 -1.25 26.18 -7.09
N GLY A 39 -0.39 26.96 -7.71
CA GLY A 39 -0.66 27.66 -8.98
C GLY A 39 -0.63 26.73 -10.21
N LEU A 40 -0.05 25.52 -10.10
CA LEU A 40 0.02 24.56 -11.18
C LEU A 40 -1.31 23.80 -11.26
N LYS A 41 -2.00 23.91 -12.40
CA LYS A 41 -3.24 23.16 -12.62
C LYS A 41 -2.91 21.74 -13.10
N MET A 42 -3.29 20.76 -12.31
CA MET A 42 -3.25 19.36 -12.71
C MET A 42 -4.44 19.03 -13.63
N ARG A 43 -4.24 18.14 -14.58
CA ARG A 43 -5.31 17.55 -15.40
C ARG A 43 -5.16 16.04 -15.38
N SER A 44 -6.27 15.33 -15.34
CA SER A 44 -6.28 13.88 -15.50
C SER A 44 -6.01 13.50 -16.95
N ILE A 45 -5.11 12.55 -17.16
CA ILE A 45 -4.81 11.97 -18.46
C ILE A 45 -5.02 10.44 -18.47
N GLY A 46 -5.52 9.87 -17.37
CA GLY A 46 -5.60 8.43 -17.18
C GLY A 46 -4.26 7.85 -16.67
N PRO A 47 -4.06 6.52 -16.73
CA PRO A 47 -5.10 5.56 -17.10
C PRO A 47 -6.13 5.37 -15.99
N ALA A 48 -7.38 5.04 -16.38
CA ALA A 48 -8.39 4.52 -15.44
C ALA A 48 -8.84 3.11 -15.88
N VAL A 49 -7.99 2.42 -16.64
CA VAL A 49 -8.27 1.06 -17.12
C VAL A 49 -8.05 0.02 -16.03
N MET A 50 -7.23 0.37 -15.05
CA MET A 50 -6.90 -0.47 -13.90
C MET A 50 -6.79 0.43 -12.69
N GLY A 51 -7.03 -0.13 -11.52
CA GLY A 51 -6.97 0.62 -10.28
C GLY A 51 -5.58 0.61 -9.64
N GLY A 52 -5.57 0.99 -8.39
CA GLY A 52 -4.51 0.71 -7.43
C GLY A 52 -5.13 -0.04 -6.27
N ARG A 53 -4.32 -0.41 -5.29
CA ARG A 53 -4.77 -1.18 -4.13
C ARG A 53 -5.88 -0.48 -3.36
N ILE A 54 -7.03 -1.12 -3.26
CA ILE A 54 -8.11 -0.71 -2.37
C ILE A 54 -7.87 -1.36 -1.01
N ALA A 55 -7.55 -0.54 -0.02
CA ALA A 55 -7.23 -1.00 1.33
C ALA A 55 -8.47 -1.20 2.20
N ASP A 56 -9.52 -0.37 2.01
CA ASP A 56 -10.74 -0.46 2.81
C ASP A 56 -11.93 0.21 2.08
N ILE A 57 -13.15 -0.20 2.43
CA ILE A 57 -14.41 0.28 1.83
C ILE A 57 -15.42 0.55 2.94
N ALA A 58 -15.95 1.76 3.01
CA ALA A 58 -17.06 2.09 3.91
C ALA A 58 -18.28 2.53 3.12
N VAL A 59 -19.42 1.90 3.39
CA VAL A 59 -20.73 2.22 2.82
C VAL A 59 -21.61 2.78 3.92
N SER A 60 -22.31 3.87 3.65
CA SER A 60 -23.20 4.49 4.63
C SER A 60 -24.45 3.64 4.84
N GLU A 61 -24.75 3.26 6.09
CA GLU A 61 -25.99 2.56 6.44
C GLU A 61 -27.22 3.44 6.24
N GLN A 62 -27.09 4.78 6.39
CA GLN A 62 -28.20 5.74 6.23
C GLN A 62 -28.51 6.03 4.76
N ASP A 63 -27.51 5.93 3.87
CA ASP A 63 -27.61 6.14 2.44
C ASP A 63 -26.66 5.21 1.68
N PRO A 64 -27.12 4.00 1.32
CA PRO A 64 -26.27 3.00 0.65
C PRO A 64 -25.71 3.43 -0.71
N SER A 65 -26.12 4.59 -1.25
CA SER A 65 -25.49 5.16 -2.46
C SER A 65 -24.19 5.93 -2.16
N ASN A 66 -23.89 6.18 -0.89
CA ASN A 66 -22.76 6.98 -0.43
C ASN A 66 -21.66 6.09 0.12
N TRP A 67 -20.53 6.01 -0.63
CA TRP A 67 -19.37 5.17 -0.27
C TRP A 67 -18.13 6.01 -0.16
N TYR A 68 -17.20 5.51 0.69
CA TYR A 68 -15.81 5.95 0.70
C TYR A 68 -14.92 4.75 0.40
N VAL A 69 -13.93 4.96 -0.48
CA VAL A 69 -12.97 3.96 -0.91
C VAL A 69 -11.57 4.44 -0.53
N ALA A 70 -10.94 3.73 0.38
CA ALA A 70 -9.59 3.98 0.84
C ALA A 70 -8.60 3.31 -0.09
N VAL A 71 -7.68 4.08 -0.66
CA VAL A 71 -6.66 3.59 -1.59
C VAL A 71 -5.30 3.59 -0.89
N GLY A 72 -4.61 2.46 -0.91
CA GLY A 72 -3.33 2.28 -0.23
C GLY A 72 -2.29 3.33 -0.63
N SER A 73 -2.27 3.72 -1.90
CA SER A 73 -1.41 4.79 -2.42
C SER A 73 -2.15 5.69 -3.41
N GLY A 74 -3.34 6.19 -3.03
CA GLY A 74 -4.19 6.97 -3.94
C GLY A 74 -5.23 7.84 -3.25
N GLY A 75 -5.10 8.08 -1.96
CA GLY A 75 -5.99 8.92 -1.17
C GLY A 75 -7.34 8.29 -0.87
N LEU A 76 -8.33 9.15 -0.58
CA LEU A 76 -9.70 8.73 -0.28
C LEU A 76 -10.66 9.25 -1.34
N TRP A 77 -11.45 8.35 -1.88
CA TRP A 77 -12.45 8.64 -2.92
C TRP A 77 -13.86 8.47 -2.39
N LYS A 78 -14.74 9.39 -2.76
CA LYS A 78 -16.16 9.38 -2.39
C LYS A 78 -17.04 9.26 -3.62
N THR A 79 -18.06 8.41 -3.55
CA THR A 79 -19.24 8.45 -4.42
C THR A 79 -20.49 8.73 -3.61
N SER A 80 -21.50 9.35 -4.23
CA SER A 80 -22.85 9.55 -3.66
C SER A 80 -23.92 9.05 -4.62
N ASN A 81 -23.56 8.12 -5.51
CA ASN A 81 -24.44 7.61 -6.57
C ASN A 81 -24.00 6.20 -7.05
N ASN A 82 -23.64 5.33 -6.12
CA ASN A 82 -23.26 3.92 -6.38
C ASN A 82 -22.11 3.79 -7.41
N GLY A 83 -21.07 4.64 -7.29
CA GLY A 83 -19.90 4.57 -8.15
C GLY A 83 -20.08 5.12 -9.57
N ILE A 84 -21.22 5.80 -9.88
CA ILE A 84 -21.41 6.45 -11.19
C ILE A 84 -20.43 7.62 -11.37
N SER A 85 -20.13 8.33 -10.28
CA SER A 85 -19.10 9.37 -10.27
C SER A 85 -18.32 9.37 -8.96
N TRP A 86 -17.06 9.81 -9.03
CA TRP A 86 -16.14 9.82 -7.92
C TRP A 86 -15.54 11.21 -7.68
N LYS A 87 -15.29 11.54 -6.43
CA LYS A 87 -14.56 12.74 -6.02
C LYS A 87 -13.42 12.34 -5.10
N PRO A 88 -12.19 12.82 -5.35
CA PRO A 88 -11.14 12.76 -4.35
C PRO A 88 -11.50 13.73 -3.22
N VAL A 89 -11.45 13.25 -1.97
CA VAL A 89 -11.86 14.05 -0.81
C VAL A 89 -10.75 14.22 0.22
N PHE A 90 -9.53 13.74 -0.08
CA PHE A 90 -8.40 13.75 0.85
C PHE A 90 -7.12 14.38 0.28
N ASP A 91 -7.12 14.88 -0.96
CA ASP A 91 -5.95 15.37 -1.71
C ASP A 91 -5.23 16.55 -1.05
N SER A 92 -5.91 17.30 -0.18
CA SER A 92 -5.33 18.44 0.54
C SER A 92 -4.60 18.04 1.83
N GLN A 93 -4.59 16.75 2.18
CA GLN A 93 -3.97 16.26 3.39
C GLN A 93 -2.49 15.86 3.15
N THR A 94 -1.75 15.65 4.23
CA THR A 94 -0.29 15.40 4.18
C THR A 94 0.05 13.95 3.84
N SER A 95 -0.89 13.02 3.95
CA SER A 95 -0.74 11.63 3.53
C SER A 95 -1.71 11.28 2.41
N TYR A 96 -1.23 10.57 1.41
CA TYR A 96 -2.05 9.97 0.34
C TYR A 96 -2.26 8.46 0.54
N SER A 97 -1.61 7.88 1.55
CA SER A 97 -1.71 6.46 1.87
C SER A 97 -2.77 6.25 2.95
N ILE A 98 -3.77 5.42 2.66
CA ILE A 98 -4.90 5.15 3.56
C ILE A 98 -4.96 3.66 3.86
N GLY A 99 -5.08 3.31 5.15
CA GLY A 99 -5.23 1.93 5.61
C GLY A 99 -6.65 1.58 6.03
N SER A 100 -7.41 2.57 6.52
CA SER A 100 -8.78 2.31 7.00
C SER A 100 -9.68 3.54 6.86
N VAL A 101 -10.98 3.31 6.65
CA VAL A 101 -12.02 4.35 6.61
C VAL A 101 -13.26 3.86 7.34
N ALA A 102 -13.85 4.70 8.19
CA ALA A 102 -15.09 4.39 8.92
C ALA A 102 -16.08 5.55 8.84
N ILE A 103 -17.35 5.25 8.58
CA ILE A 103 -18.46 6.19 8.63
C ILE A 103 -19.18 6.00 9.96
N ASP A 104 -19.51 7.09 10.63
CA ASP A 104 -20.30 7.04 11.86
C ASP A 104 -21.71 6.49 11.54
N PRO A 105 -22.13 5.37 12.17
CA PRO A 105 -23.44 4.79 11.92
C PRO A 105 -24.62 5.71 12.32
N ASN A 106 -24.37 6.67 13.21
CA ASN A 106 -25.38 7.62 13.66
C ASN A 106 -25.42 8.91 12.83
N ASN A 107 -24.32 9.23 12.10
CA ASN A 107 -24.20 10.46 11.31
C ASN A 107 -23.25 10.28 10.13
N SER A 108 -23.79 10.05 8.94
CA SER A 108 -23.02 9.83 7.72
C SER A 108 -22.14 11.01 7.27
N GLN A 109 -22.26 12.19 7.92
CA GLN A 109 -21.34 13.31 7.71
C GLN A 109 -20.06 13.17 8.52
N VAL A 110 -20.04 12.33 9.56
CA VAL A 110 -18.83 12.05 10.35
C VAL A 110 -18.10 10.86 9.74
N VAL A 111 -16.87 11.10 9.29
CA VAL A 111 -16.01 10.10 8.65
C VAL A 111 -14.65 10.14 9.31
N TRP A 112 -14.12 8.97 9.60
CA TRP A 112 -12.80 8.78 10.14
C TRP A 112 -11.89 8.10 9.13
N VAL A 113 -10.62 8.50 9.11
CA VAL A 113 -9.59 7.95 8.22
C VAL A 113 -8.33 7.63 9.02
N GLY A 114 -7.86 6.41 8.88
CA GLY A 114 -6.56 5.95 9.36
C GLY A 114 -5.57 5.93 8.20
N THR A 115 -4.47 6.68 8.34
CA THR A 115 -3.48 6.79 7.27
C THR A 115 -2.39 5.72 7.37
N GLY A 116 -1.75 5.41 6.22
CA GLY A 116 -0.74 4.37 6.05
C GLY A 116 -1.35 3.01 5.73
N GLU A 117 -0.81 2.33 4.71
CA GLU A 117 -1.31 1.01 4.30
C GLU A 117 -1.26 -0.01 5.45
N ASN A 118 -2.28 -0.85 5.54
CA ASN A 118 -2.46 -1.88 6.58
C ASN A 118 -1.82 -3.24 6.25
N VAL A 119 -0.89 -3.27 5.31
CA VAL A 119 -0.10 -4.46 4.95
C VAL A 119 1.36 -4.32 5.37
N SER A 120 2.13 -5.42 5.32
CA SER A 120 3.55 -5.43 5.67
C SER A 120 4.46 -5.64 4.45
N GLY A 121 4.07 -5.09 3.30
CA GLY A 121 4.80 -5.15 2.04
C GLY A 121 6.16 -4.43 2.05
N ARG A 122 6.89 -4.47 0.92
CA ARG A 122 8.17 -3.76 0.75
C ARG A 122 7.97 -2.27 0.48
N HIS A 123 6.96 -1.94 -0.30
CA HIS A 123 6.65 -0.60 -0.79
C HIS A 123 5.33 -0.10 -0.20
N VAL A 124 5.17 -0.21 1.11
CA VAL A 124 3.96 0.28 1.77
C VAL A 124 4.06 1.78 2.02
N GLY A 125 3.03 2.49 1.61
CA GLY A 125 2.88 3.90 1.93
C GLY A 125 2.66 4.08 3.43
N TRP A 126 3.34 5.06 4.01
CA TRP A 126 3.19 5.41 5.43
C TRP A 126 2.27 6.61 5.61
N GLY A 127 1.59 6.61 6.73
CA GLY A 127 0.69 7.67 7.12
C GLY A 127 1.26 8.52 8.25
N ASP A 128 0.42 9.42 8.73
CA ASP A 128 0.76 10.37 9.76
C ASP A 128 -0.32 10.49 10.85
N GLY A 129 -1.15 9.46 10.98
CA GLY A 129 -2.13 9.31 12.06
C GLY A 129 -3.57 9.24 11.59
N VAL A 130 -4.46 9.74 12.43
CA VAL A 130 -5.92 9.64 12.27
C VAL A 130 -6.51 11.00 11.95
N TYR A 131 -7.46 11.02 11.03
CA TYR A 131 -8.21 12.19 10.59
C TYR A 131 -9.71 11.99 10.81
N LYS A 132 -10.40 13.11 11.09
CA LYS A 132 -11.86 13.16 11.21
C LYS A 132 -12.43 14.26 10.33
N SER A 133 -13.46 13.94 9.59
CA SER A 133 -14.36 14.90 8.94
C SER A 133 -15.68 14.95 9.71
N ASN A 134 -16.31 16.13 9.76
CA ASN A 134 -17.67 16.32 10.28
C ASN A 134 -18.64 16.83 9.20
N ASP A 135 -18.21 16.86 7.95
CA ASP A 135 -18.93 17.46 6.81
C ASP A 135 -18.87 16.57 5.56
N GLY A 136 -18.76 15.24 5.76
CA GLY A 136 -18.78 14.26 4.69
C GLY A 136 -17.55 14.30 3.79
N GLY A 137 -16.37 14.67 4.34
CA GLY A 137 -15.10 14.69 3.63
C GLY A 137 -14.81 16.03 2.91
N ILE A 138 -15.56 17.10 3.17
CA ILE A 138 -15.25 18.43 2.62
C ILE A 138 -14.03 19.02 3.32
N SER A 139 -13.96 18.87 4.64
CA SER A 139 -12.81 19.28 5.45
C SER A 139 -12.38 18.18 6.42
N TRP A 140 -11.10 18.20 6.80
CA TRP A 140 -10.49 17.21 7.64
C TRP A 140 -9.69 17.83 8.78
N ASN A 141 -9.81 17.23 9.96
CA ASN A 141 -8.99 17.56 11.13
C ASN A 141 -8.13 16.35 11.48
N ARG A 142 -6.83 16.52 11.54
CA ARG A 142 -5.90 15.52 12.02
C ARG A 142 -5.98 15.43 13.54
N THR A 143 -6.42 14.32 14.09
CA THR A 143 -6.86 14.20 15.49
C THR A 143 -5.83 13.56 16.42
N GLY A 144 -4.86 12.77 15.89
CA GLY A 144 -3.87 12.12 16.76
C GLY A 144 -3.13 10.96 16.10
N LEU A 145 -2.40 10.21 16.93
CA LEU A 145 -1.60 9.04 16.57
C LEU A 145 -0.58 9.34 15.46
N PHE A 146 0.06 10.49 15.56
CA PHE A 146 0.94 11.07 14.53
C PHE A 146 2.17 10.22 14.20
N LYS A 147 2.53 9.28 15.09
CA LYS A 147 3.70 8.41 14.97
C LYS A 147 3.33 6.96 14.64
N SER A 148 2.05 6.67 14.37
CA SER A 148 1.65 5.29 14.07
C SER A 148 2.22 4.81 12.74
N GLN A 149 2.22 5.63 11.72
CA GLN A 149 2.56 5.33 10.33
C GLN A 149 1.60 4.35 9.64
N HIS A 150 0.94 3.47 10.37
CA HIS A 150 -0.01 2.50 9.81
C HIS A 150 -1.19 2.31 10.77
N ILE A 151 -2.39 2.52 10.27
CA ILE A 151 -3.65 2.27 10.98
C ILE A 151 -4.37 1.11 10.30
N GLY A 152 -4.55 0.01 11.05
CA GLY A 152 -5.16 -1.20 10.53
C GLY A 152 -6.68 -1.10 10.43
N LYS A 153 -7.35 -0.61 11.49
CA LYS A 153 -8.81 -0.52 11.52
C LYS A 153 -9.32 0.56 12.48
N ILE A 154 -10.48 1.13 12.16
CA ILE A 154 -11.19 2.09 13.01
C ILE A 154 -12.59 1.57 13.29
N LEU A 155 -12.98 1.50 14.56
CA LEU A 155 -14.36 1.18 14.99
C LEU A 155 -14.97 2.32 15.76
N ILE A 156 -16.20 2.68 15.41
CA ILE A 156 -17.01 3.69 16.11
C ILE A 156 -18.08 2.97 16.93
N ASP A 157 -18.18 3.26 18.22
CA ASP A 157 -19.22 2.65 19.07
C ASP A 157 -20.62 3.08 18.55
N PRO A 158 -21.46 2.13 18.13
CA PRO A 158 -22.76 2.47 17.53
C PRO A 158 -23.73 3.16 18.50
N ARG A 159 -23.44 3.15 19.79
CA ARG A 159 -24.22 3.80 20.84
C ARG A 159 -23.79 5.26 21.11
N ASN A 160 -22.52 5.58 20.77
CA ASN A 160 -21.94 6.89 21.06
C ASN A 160 -20.82 7.25 20.06
N SER A 161 -21.09 8.16 19.15
CA SER A 161 -20.17 8.66 18.13
C SER A 161 -18.86 9.29 18.66
N ASP A 162 -18.81 9.66 19.95
CA ASP A 162 -17.59 10.18 20.58
C ASP A 162 -16.65 9.07 21.06
N VAL A 163 -17.11 7.81 21.09
CA VAL A 163 -16.30 6.64 21.45
C VAL A 163 -15.80 5.95 20.19
N VAL A 164 -14.49 5.99 19.97
CA VAL A 164 -13.85 5.40 18.78
C VAL A 164 -12.60 4.63 19.21
N PHE A 165 -12.44 3.44 18.64
CA PHE A 165 -11.24 2.63 18.77
C PHE A 165 -10.41 2.67 17.50
N VAL A 166 -9.09 2.71 17.64
CA VAL A 166 -8.12 2.73 16.52
C VAL A 166 -7.06 1.67 16.75
N ALA A 167 -7.01 0.71 15.82
CA ALA A 167 -5.96 -0.29 15.74
C ALA A 167 -4.71 0.34 15.12
N ALA A 168 -3.73 0.69 15.95
CA ALA A 168 -2.48 1.29 15.53
C ALA A 168 -1.39 0.22 15.39
N GLU A 169 -0.99 -0.05 14.16
CA GLU A 169 0.03 -1.05 13.86
C GLU A 169 1.45 -0.56 14.18
N GLY A 170 1.64 0.76 14.22
CA GLY A 170 2.93 1.42 14.44
C GLY A 170 3.87 1.33 13.23
N PRO A 171 5.07 1.94 13.33
CA PRO A 171 6.08 1.90 12.28
C PRO A 171 6.47 0.48 11.89
N LEU A 172 6.54 0.20 10.58
CA LEU A 172 6.96 -1.12 10.08
C LEU A 172 8.48 -1.32 10.19
N TRP A 173 9.27 -0.25 9.97
CA TRP A 173 10.73 -0.29 9.86
C TRP A 173 11.47 0.07 11.16
N SER A 174 10.74 0.44 12.22
CA SER A 174 11.32 0.79 13.51
C SER A 174 10.45 0.31 14.67
N ALA A 175 11.03 0.22 15.86
CA ALA A 175 10.30 -0.01 17.10
C ALA A 175 9.54 1.24 17.54
N GLY A 176 8.60 1.09 18.47
CA GLY A 176 7.90 2.19 19.12
C GLY A 176 6.89 2.90 18.21
N GLY A 177 6.80 4.22 18.33
CA GLY A 177 5.74 5.02 17.72
C GLY A 177 4.41 4.87 18.47
N ASP A 178 3.32 5.36 17.86
CA ASP A 178 1.98 5.11 18.37
C ASP A 178 1.55 3.72 17.92
N ARG A 179 1.56 2.74 18.86
CA ARG A 179 1.38 1.30 18.60
C ARG A 179 0.52 0.67 19.68
N GLY A 180 -0.40 -0.20 19.28
CA GLY A 180 -1.36 -0.84 20.17
C GLY A 180 -2.81 -0.45 19.84
N LEU A 181 -3.72 -0.56 20.80
CA LEU A 181 -5.10 -0.13 20.62
C LEU A 181 -5.36 1.16 21.38
N TYR A 182 -5.82 2.16 20.66
CA TYR A 182 -6.17 3.46 21.19
C TYR A 182 -7.68 3.64 21.23
N LYS A 183 -8.15 4.34 22.27
CA LYS A 183 -9.56 4.70 22.46
C LYS A 183 -9.69 6.20 22.72
N THR A 184 -10.64 6.83 22.09
CA THR A 184 -11.17 8.15 22.46
C THR A 184 -12.57 8.04 23.04
N ILE A 185 -12.95 8.96 23.92
CA ILE A 185 -14.32 9.10 24.46
C ILE A 185 -14.85 10.53 24.29
N ASP A 186 -14.12 11.35 23.55
CA ASP A 186 -14.39 12.77 23.34
C ASP A 186 -14.35 13.18 21.85
N GLY A 187 -14.55 12.20 20.96
CA GLY A 187 -14.60 12.41 19.53
C GLY A 187 -13.25 12.74 18.90
N GLY A 188 -12.15 12.21 19.47
CA GLY A 188 -10.80 12.33 18.95
C GLY A 188 -10.02 13.56 19.46
N LYS A 189 -10.49 14.24 20.48
CA LYS A 189 -9.73 15.33 21.09
C LYS A 189 -8.57 14.81 21.94
N THR A 190 -8.80 13.67 22.61
CA THR A 190 -7.78 12.94 23.38
C THR A 190 -7.82 11.46 23.06
N TRP A 191 -6.66 10.80 23.15
CA TRP A 191 -6.50 9.37 22.88
C TRP A 191 -5.83 8.68 24.06
N ASN A 192 -6.40 7.56 24.50
CA ASN A 192 -5.85 6.71 25.54
C ASN A 192 -5.38 5.39 24.92
N LEU A 193 -4.15 4.97 25.21
CA LEU A 193 -3.64 3.65 24.86
C LEU A 193 -4.27 2.64 25.82
N VAL A 194 -5.28 1.90 25.36
CA VAL A 194 -6.07 0.97 26.20
C VAL A 194 -5.58 -0.48 26.12
N LEU A 195 -4.80 -0.84 25.08
CA LEU A 195 -4.10 -2.13 25.01
C LEU A 195 -2.68 -1.87 24.52
N GLU A 196 -1.74 -1.85 25.46
CA GLU A 196 -0.30 -1.79 25.22
C GLU A 196 0.28 -3.20 25.35
N ILE A 197 1.16 -3.61 24.43
CA ILE A 197 1.79 -4.93 24.44
C ILE A 197 3.31 -4.78 24.54
N ASP A 198 3.96 -4.28 23.49
CA ASP A 198 5.37 -3.88 23.49
C ASP A 198 5.69 -2.97 22.27
N GLU A 199 6.95 -2.55 22.19
CA GLU A 199 7.42 -1.62 21.13
C GLU A 199 7.43 -2.21 19.72
N ASN A 200 7.22 -3.52 19.55
CA ASN A 200 7.21 -4.21 18.25
C ASN A 200 5.82 -4.80 17.89
N THR A 201 4.85 -4.74 18.81
CA THR A 201 3.55 -5.39 18.66
C THR A 201 2.43 -4.36 18.61
N GLY A 202 1.84 -4.18 17.44
CA GLY A 202 0.65 -3.34 17.22
C GLY A 202 -0.64 -4.15 17.24
N VAL A 203 -1.75 -3.44 17.02
CA VAL A 203 -3.07 -4.06 16.78
C VAL A 203 -3.41 -3.83 15.31
N THR A 204 -3.79 -4.89 14.60
CA THR A 204 -4.06 -4.86 13.16
C THR A 204 -5.55 -4.95 12.85
N ASP A 205 -6.31 -5.64 13.69
CA ASP A 205 -7.73 -5.87 13.48
C ASP A 205 -8.50 -5.79 14.80
N ILE A 206 -9.71 -5.25 14.75
CA ILE A 206 -10.61 -5.08 15.91
C ILE A 206 -12.06 -5.30 15.48
N GLU A 207 -12.85 -5.95 16.36
CA GLU A 207 -14.27 -6.21 16.11
C GLU A 207 -15.10 -5.98 17.36
N PHE A 208 -16.30 -5.39 17.20
CA PHE A 208 -17.32 -5.41 18.24
C PHE A 208 -18.13 -6.71 18.18
N ASP A 209 -18.63 -7.15 19.35
CA ASP A 209 -19.81 -8.01 19.36
C ASP A 209 -21.02 -7.17 18.94
N PRO A 210 -21.67 -7.45 17.81
CA PRO A 210 -22.77 -6.62 17.31
C PRO A 210 -24.00 -6.63 18.20
N SER A 211 -24.13 -7.63 19.12
CA SER A 211 -25.23 -7.67 20.10
C SER A 211 -24.89 -6.93 21.41
N ASN A 212 -23.60 -6.73 21.69
CA ASN A 212 -23.13 -6.05 22.90
C ASN A 212 -21.77 -5.36 22.65
N PRO A 213 -21.73 -4.10 22.24
CA PRO A 213 -20.49 -3.36 21.98
C PRO A 213 -19.57 -3.13 23.20
N ASP A 214 -19.95 -3.59 24.42
CA ASP A 214 -19.00 -3.66 25.53
C ASP A 214 -17.98 -4.79 25.34
N ILE A 215 -18.28 -5.76 24.47
CA ILE A 215 -17.35 -6.82 24.09
C ILE A 215 -16.62 -6.37 22.84
N VAL A 216 -15.28 -6.29 22.96
CA VAL A 216 -14.38 -5.90 21.89
C VAL A 216 -13.30 -6.97 21.74
N TYR A 217 -13.02 -7.38 20.53
CA TYR A 217 -11.94 -8.28 20.16
C TYR A 217 -10.83 -7.48 19.51
N ALA A 218 -9.57 -7.85 19.75
CA ALA A 218 -8.40 -7.22 19.13
C ALA A 218 -7.36 -8.28 18.72
N ALA A 219 -6.87 -8.18 17.50
CA ALA A 219 -5.77 -8.99 16.98
C ALA A 219 -4.46 -8.21 17.10
N ALA A 220 -3.54 -8.73 17.92
CA ALA A 220 -2.22 -8.17 18.09
C ALA A 220 -1.20 -8.87 17.20
N TYR A 221 -0.35 -8.10 16.57
CA TYR A 221 0.63 -8.58 15.63
C TYR A 221 2.02 -8.01 15.90
N GLN A 222 2.95 -8.89 16.26
CA GLN A 222 4.37 -8.56 16.40
C GLN A 222 5.02 -8.57 15.02
N ARG A 223 5.51 -7.41 14.57
CA ARG A 223 6.10 -7.28 13.24
C ARG A 223 7.25 -6.29 13.19
N ARG A 224 8.21 -6.58 12.33
CA ARG A 224 9.30 -5.68 11.98
C ARG A 224 9.83 -6.01 10.58
N ARG A 225 10.06 -4.98 9.78
CA ARG A 225 10.76 -5.16 8.51
C ARG A 225 12.17 -4.62 8.57
N HIS A 226 13.09 -5.37 7.98
CA HIS A 226 14.44 -4.97 7.64
C HIS A 226 14.67 -5.15 6.14
N VAL A 227 15.71 -4.53 5.59
CA VAL A 227 16.08 -4.72 4.18
C VAL A 227 16.30 -6.20 3.85
N TRP A 228 16.83 -6.97 4.80
CA TRP A 228 17.16 -8.40 4.65
C TRP A 228 16.08 -9.37 5.11
N ALA A 229 15.08 -8.92 5.86
CA ALA A 229 14.10 -9.80 6.45
C ALA A 229 12.78 -9.10 6.80
N LEU A 230 11.72 -9.89 6.90
CA LEU A 230 10.47 -9.55 7.56
C LEU A 230 10.30 -10.45 8.78
N LEU A 231 10.13 -9.85 9.94
CA LEU A 231 9.63 -10.51 11.12
C LEU A 231 8.10 -10.47 11.05
N SER A 232 7.48 -11.63 10.81
CA SER A 232 6.04 -11.79 10.68
C SER A 232 5.53 -12.69 11.78
N GLY A 233 5.40 -12.15 12.98
CA GLY A 233 4.93 -12.89 14.14
C GLY A 233 5.91 -12.92 15.30
N GLY A 234 5.47 -13.53 16.38
CA GLY A 234 6.25 -13.72 17.60
C GLY A 234 5.38 -13.99 18.83
N PRO A 235 6.00 -14.18 20.01
CA PRO A 235 5.31 -14.59 21.22
C PRO A 235 4.30 -13.55 21.75
N LYS A 236 4.37 -12.32 21.27
CA LYS A 236 3.50 -11.22 21.68
C LYS A 236 2.23 -11.12 20.82
N SER A 237 2.21 -11.70 19.63
CA SER A 237 1.00 -11.80 18.82
C SER A 237 -0.08 -12.61 19.54
N GLY A 238 -1.36 -12.33 19.23
CA GLY A 238 -2.46 -13.06 19.82
C GLY A 238 -3.79 -12.31 19.79
N ILE A 239 -4.84 -13.00 20.21
CA ILE A 239 -6.19 -12.46 20.34
C ILE A 239 -6.42 -11.97 21.76
N TYR A 240 -6.90 -10.74 21.86
CA TYR A 240 -7.29 -10.12 23.13
C TYR A 240 -8.79 -9.82 23.11
N LYS A 241 -9.42 -9.91 24.28
CA LYS A 241 -10.84 -9.61 24.47
C LYS A 241 -11.02 -8.68 25.65
N SER A 242 -11.84 -7.67 25.45
CA SER A 242 -12.47 -6.86 26.50
C SER A 242 -13.93 -7.24 26.66
N SER A 243 -14.50 -7.04 27.86
CA SER A 243 -15.93 -7.18 28.14
C SER A 243 -16.50 -5.95 28.86
N ASP A 244 -15.75 -4.85 28.87
CA ASP A 244 -16.04 -3.59 29.55
C ASP A 244 -15.76 -2.37 28.67
N ASN A 245 -16.06 -2.50 27.38
CA ASN A 245 -15.83 -1.45 26.38
C ASN A 245 -14.37 -0.98 26.33
N GLY A 246 -13.41 -1.93 26.43
CA GLY A 246 -11.98 -1.66 26.27
C GLY A 246 -11.27 -1.11 27.51
N GLU A 247 -11.88 -1.12 28.69
CA GLU A 247 -11.21 -0.66 29.93
C GLU A 247 -10.20 -1.70 30.43
N THR A 248 -10.53 -3.01 30.29
CA THR A 248 -9.60 -4.11 30.62
C THR A 248 -9.53 -5.15 29.49
N TRP A 249 -8.39 -5.81 29.39
CA TRP A 249 -8.12 -6.76 28.32
C TRP A 249 -7.56 -8.08 28.84
N SER A 250 -7.99 -9.19 28.24
CA SER A 250 -7.47 -10.53 28.53
C SER A 250 -7.01 -11.23 27.25
N LYS A 251 -5.77 -11.73 27.23
CA LYS A 251 -5.26 -12.55 26.13
C LYS A 251 -5.98 -13.90 26.14
N LYS A 252 -6.51 -14.33 24.99
CA LYS A 252 -7.18 -15.63 24.83
C LYS A 252 -6.17 -16.66 24.33
N SER A 253 -6.29 -17.90 24.83
CA SER A 253 -5.37 -19.00 24.50
C SER A 253 -6.04 -20.37 24.42
N THR A 254 -7.24 -20.53 24.96
CA THR A 254 -7.92 -21.84 25.00
C THR A 254 -8.30 -22.30 23.61
N GLY A 255 -7.65 -23.36 23.11
CA GLY A 255 -7.89 -23.91 21.77
C GLY A 255 -7.18 -23.19 20.65
N LEU A 256 -6.42 -22.12 20.92
CA LEU A 256 -5.58 -21.40 19.98
C LEU A 256 -4.18 -22.04 19.87
N PRO A 257 -3.37 -21.66 18.84
CA PRO A 257 -1.99 -22.13 18.73
C PRO A 257 -1.20 -21.94 20.02
N LYS A 258 -0.38 -22.92 20.36
CA LYS A 258 0.50 -22.89 21.54
C LYS A 258 1.84 -22.22 21.26
N GLY A 259 2.25 -22.24 19.99
CA GLY A 259 3.46 -21.61 19.50
C GLY A 259 3.29 -20.11 19.24
N GLU A 260 4.25 -19.55 18.51
CA GLU A 260 4.20 -18.16 18.07
C GLU A 260 3.16 -17.98 16.98
N MET A 261 2.45 -16.85 17.03
CA MET A 261 1.47 -16.47 16.04
C MET A 261 1.96 -15.28 15.21
N GLY A 262 1.60 -15.28 13.93
CA GLY A 262 1.79 -14.16 13.02
C GLY A 262 0.57 -13.24 12.94
N LYS A 263 0.22 -12.79 11.73
CA LYS A 263 -0.96 -11.95 11.50
C LYS A 263 -2.25 -12.74 11.74
N ILE A 264 -3.23 -12.06 12.30
CA ILE A 264 -4.54 -12.63 12.65
C ILE A 264 -5.61 -11.71 12.07
N GLY A 265 -6.56 -12.29 11.34
CA GLY A 265 -7.81 -11.65 10.94
C GLY A 265 -8.96 -12.14 11.83
N LEU A 266 -9.87 -11.25 12.16
CA LEU A 266 -11.05 -11.51 13.02
C LEU A 266 -12.33 -11.22 12.25
N ALA A 267 -13.41 -11.95 12.55
CA ALA A 267 -14.75 -11.60 12.11
C ALA A 267 -15.82 -12.05 13.11
N VAL A 268 -16.82 -11.21 13.30
CA VAL A 268 -18.00 -11.48 14.11
C VAL A 268 -19.26 -11.22 13.30
N THR A 269 -20.27 -12.06 13.41
CA THR A 269 -21.50 -11.93 12.62
C THR A 269 -22.69 -11.50 13.47
N SER A 270 -23.51 -10.57 12.93
CA SER A 270 -24.79 -10.19 13.54
C SER A 270 -25.82 -11.33 13.53
N ALA A 271 -25.68 -12.31 12.63
CA ALA A 271 -26.55 -13.49 12.58
C ALA A 271 -26.45 -14.34 13.84
N ASN A 272 -25.29 -14.40 14.47
CA ASN A 272 -25.06 -15.08 15.76
C ASN A 272 -23.76 -14.58 16.41
N SER A 273 -23.83 -13.62 17.29
CA SER A 273 -22.67 -13.00 17.92
C SER A 273 -21.94 -13.88 18.95
N ASP A 274 -22.45 -15.07 19.29
CA ASP A 274 -21.68 -16.06 20.05
C ASP A 274 -20.56 -16.67 19.20
N ILE A 275 -20.68 -16.57 17.87
CA ILE A 275 -19.68 -17.08 16.93
C ILE A 275 -18.69 -15.97 16.59
N VAL A 276 -17.40 -16.30 16.80
CA VAL A 276 -16.27 -15.48 16.38
C VAL A 276 -15.34 -16.35 15.54
N TYR A 277 -14.87 -15.79 14.45
CA TYR A 277 -13.92 -16.44 13.57
C TYR A 277 -12.55 -15.77 13.65
N ALA A 278 -11.50 -16.55 13.45
CA ALA A 278 -10.14 -16.05 13.30
C ALA A 278 -9.39 -16.87 12.24
N THR A 279 -8.66 -16.19 11.36
CA THR A 279 -7.60 -16.82 10.57
C THR A 279 -6.26 -16.47 11.19
N ILE A 280 -5.42 -17.46 11.45
CA ILE A 280 -4.21 -17.30 12.29
C ILE A 280 -2.99 -17.85 11.55
N GLU A 281 -2.01 -16.99 11.29
CA GLU A 281 -0.67 -17.40 10.91
C GLU A 281 0.01 -18.02 12.14
N ALA A 282 0.51 -19.24 12.01
CA ALA A 282 1.23 -19.97 13.03
C ALA A 282 2.14 -21.02 12.42
N GLU A 283 2.92 -21.70 13.23
CA GLU A 283 3.80 -22.76 12.76
C GLU A 283 3.04 -24.08 12.50
N ASN A 284 3.51 -24.81 11.51
CA ASN A 284 3.07 -26.18 11.18
C ASN A 284 1.54 -26.31 11.01
N SER A 285 0.97 -27.35 11.61
CA SER A 285 -0.47 -27.64 11.58
C SER A 285 -1.31 -26.80 12.53
N GLU A 286 -0.71 -25.92 13.33
CA GLU A 286 -1.43 -24.99 14.20
C GLU A 286 -1.90 -23.74 13.45
N LYS A 287 -1.36 -23.47 12.25
CA LYS A 287 -1.87 -22.39 11.39
C LYS A 287 -3.26 -22.74 10.86
N GLY A 288 -4.07 -21.73 10.57
CA GLY A 288 -5.33 -21.98 9.90
C GLY A 288 -6.51 -21.18 10.40
N PHE A 289 -7.68 -21.74 10.17
CA PHE A 289 -8.95 -21.10 10.46
C PHE A 289 -9.55 -21.66 11.76
N TYR A 290 -9.97 -20.77 12.64
CA TYR A 290 -10.49 -21.08 13.96
C TYR A 290 -11.90 -20.54 14.15
N LYS A 291 -12.72 -21.26 14.89
CA LYS A 291 -14.10 -20.90 15.24
C LYS A 291 -14.27 -20.95 16.75
N SER A 292 -14.82 -19.91 17.31
CA SER A 292 -15.40 -19.89 18.66
C SER A 292 -16.91 -19.89 18.57
N ILE A 293 -17.59 -20.55 19.51
CA ILE A 293 -19.05 -20.55 19.65
C ILE A 293 -19.51 -19.99 21.00
N ASN A 294 -18.59 -19.36 21.72
CA ASN A 294 -18.80 -18.83 23.06
C ASN A 294 -18.13 -17.47 23.26
N LYS A 295 -18.29 -16.61 22.25
CA LYS A 295 -17.76 -15.23 22.28
C LYS A 295 -16.24 -15.17 22.51
N GLY A 296 -15.47 -16.06 21.87
CA GLY A 296 -14.01 -16.06 21.95
C GLY A 296 -13.41 -16.62 23.24
N GLU A 297 -14.18 -17.25 24.13
CA GLU A 297 -13.64 -17.84 25.34
C GLU A 297 -12.84 -19.13 25.08
N SER A 298 -13.25 -19.90 24.08
CA SER A 298 -12.50 -21.05 23.58
C SER A 298 -12.66 -21.19 22.07
N TRP A 299 -11.68 -21.82 21.44
CA TRP A 299 -11.57 -21.91 19.99
C TRP A 299 -11.40 -23.35 19.54
N GLU A 300 -11.91 -23.65 18.36
CA GLU A 300 -11.75 -24.93 17.68
C GLU A 300 -11.11 -24.71 16.32
N HIS A 301 -10.03 -25.45 16.03
CA HIS A 301 -9.35 -25.44 14.74
C HIS A 301 -10.21 -26.12 13.69
N GLN A 302 -10.56 -25.44 12.61
CA GLN A 302 -11.44 -25.93 11.57
C GLN A 302 -10.67 -26.51 10.36
N ASN A 303 -9.58 -25.84 9.95
CA ASN A 303 -8.69 -26.29 8.87
C ASN A 303 -7.35 -25.56 8.92
N GLU A 304 -6.34 -26.04 8.17
CA GLU A 304 -4.98 -25.51 8.13
C GLU A 304 -4.76 -24.41 7.07
N TYR A 305 -5.83 -23.97 6.38
CA TYR A 305 -5.67 -22.97 5.33
C TYR A 305 -5.44 -21.57 5.92
N ILE A 306 -4.40 -20.92 5.43
CA ILE A 306 -4.14 -19.49 5.59
C ILE A 306 -3.97 -18.88 4.21
N SER A 307 -4.00 -17.56 4.08
CA SER A 307 -3.78 -16.91 2.79
C SER A 307 -2.46 -17.37 2.17
N GLY A 308 -2.55 -17.70 0.87
CA GLY A 308 -1.44 -18.18 0.07
C GLY A 308 -0.61 -17.05 -0.56
N GLY A 309 0.01 -17.34 -1.68
CA GLY A 309 0.73 -16.37 -2.47
C GLY A 309 1.84 -15.65 -1.69
N THR A 310 1.70 -14.34 -1.52
CA THR A 310 2.66 -13.50 -0.81
C THR A 310 2.74 -13.81 0.69
N GLY A 311 1.65 -14.32 1.27
CA GLY A 311 1.56 -14.75 2.67
C GLY A 311 0.68 -13.85 3.54
N PRO A 312 0.41 -14.29 4.79
CA PRO A 312 -0.52 -13.62 5.69
C PRO A 312 -0.18 -12.17 6.04
N HIS A 313 1.07 -11.79 5.99
CA HIS A 313 1.50 -10.41 6.25
C HIS A 313 0.97 -9.40 5.23
N TYR A 314 0.46 -9.88 4.09
CA TYR A 314 -0.10 -9.08 3.01
C TYR A 314 -1.63 -9.17 2.97
N TYR A 315 -2.19 -10.32 3.34
CA TYR A 315 -3.62 -10.59 3.40
C TYR A 315 -4.05 -10.86 4.85
N GLN A 316 -5.07 -11.64 5.11
CA GLN A 316 -5.64 -12.13 6.38
C GLN A 316 -6.93 -11.43 6.80
N GLU A 317 -7.50 -10.57 5.98
CA GLU A 317 -8.83 -10.05 6.21
C GLU A 317 -9.86 -11.15 5.95
N ILE A 318 -10.82 -11.26 6.85
CA ILE A 318 -11.96 -12.18 6.74
C ILE A 318 -13.27 -11.45 7.02
N GLU A 319 -14.30 -11.79 6.27
CA GLU A 319 -15.63 -11.25 6.46
C GLU A 319 -16.65 -12.36 6.58
N VAL A 320 -17.61 -12.22 7.47
CA VAL A 320 -18.69 -13.18 7.67
C VAL A 320 -20.03 -12.54 7.29
N SER A 321 -20.86 -13.30 6.58
CA SER A 321 -22.17 -12.82 6.18
C SER A 321 -23.01 -12.36 7.38
N PRO A 322 -23.62 -11.18 7.33
CA PRO A 322 -24.45 -10.66 8.41
C PRO A 322 -25.75 -11.48 8.62
N SER A 323 -26.15 -12.29 7.63
CA SER A 323 -27.38 -13.10 7.65
C SER A 323 -27.15 -14.60 7.76
N ASN A 324 -25.93 -15.09 7.53
CA ASN A 324 -25.59 -16.52 7.56
C ASN A 324 -24.23 -16.72 8.24
N PRO A 325 -24.20 -17.22 9.50
CA PRO A 325 -22.96 -17.36 10.25
C PRO A 325 -21.98 -18.38 9.67
N ASP A 326 -22.42 -19.29 8.80
CA ASP A 326 -21.57 -20.30 8.19
C ASP A 326 -21.01 -19.86 6.80
N LEU A 327 -21.40 -18.68 6.30
CA LEU A 327 -20.89 -18.11 5.06
C LEU A 327 -19.80 -17.09 5.36
N ILE A 328 -18.55 -17.45 5.01
CA ILE A 328 -17.36 -16.68 5.33
C ILE A 328 -16.55 -16.45 4.06
N TYR A 329 -16.03 -15.23 3.92
CA TYR A 329 -15.09 -14.86 2.87
C TYR A 329 -13.71 -14.59 3.48
N GLN A 330 -12.66 -15.03 2.81
CA GLN A 330 -11.26 -14.76 3.17
C GLN A 330 -10.59 -14.04 2.01
N MET A 331 -10.01 -12.89 2.30
CA MET A 331 -9.20 -12.12 1.35
C MET A 331 -7.87 -12.83 1.14
N ASP A 332 -7.49 -12.96 -0.13
CA ASP A 332 -6.31 -13.69 -0.58
C ASP A 332 -6.04 -13.28 -2.04
N VAL A 333 -5.05 -13.89 -2.69
CA VAL A 333 -4.84 -13.77 -4.15
C VAL A 333 -6.18 -13.93 -4.87
N PHE A 334 -6.92 -15.00 -4.59
CA PHE A 334 -8.31 -15.15 -5.01
C PHE A 334 -9.21 -15.20 -3.78
N ILE A 335 -10.29 -14.42 -3.75
CA ILE A 335 -11.25 -14.51 -2.64
C ILE A 335 -11.66 -15.95 -2.44
N ARG A 336 -11.59 -16.41 -1.22
CA ARG A 336 -12.06 -17.74 -0.85
C ARG A 336 -13.35 -17.67 -0.06
N VAL A 337 -14.21 -18.64 -0.25
CA VAL A 337 -15.50 -18.73 0.41
C VAL A 337 -15.66 -20.07 1.10
N SER A 338 -16.09 -20.04 2.36
CA SER A 338 -16.61 -21.19 3.10
C SER A 338 -18.12 -21.04 3.26
N ARG A 339 -18.83 -22.16 3.15
CA ARG A 339 -20.30 -22.25 3.33
C ARG A 339 -20.66 -23.25 4.44
N ASP A 340 -19.68 -23.66 5.21
CA ASP A 340 -19.79 -24.70 6.26
C ASP A 340 -19.10 -24.31 7.57
N GLY A 341 -19.04 -23.00 7.84
CA GLY A 341 -18.52 -22.47 9.09
C GLY A 341 -16.99 -22.56 9.19
N GLY A 342 -16.28 -22.45 8.06
CA GLY A 342 -14.83 -22.41 8.02
C GLY A 342 -14.15 -23.78 7.87
N LYS A 343 -14.91 -24.86 7.71
CA LYS A 343 -14.32 -26.21 7.57
C LYS A 343 -13.66 -26.43 6.21
N ASN A 344 -14.25 -25.88 5.15
CA ASN A 344 -13.73 -25.97 3.80
C ASN A 344 -13.80 -24.61 3.11
N PHE A 345 -12.70 -24.22 2.45
CA PHE A 345 -12.63 -23.02 1.61
C PHE A 345 -12.45 -23.40 0.15
N LYS A 346 -13.15 -22.69 -0.75
CA LYS A 346 -13.00 -22.79 -2.20
C LYS A 346 -12.79 -21.39 -2.77
N VAL A 347 -12.13 -21.30 -3.92
CA VAL A 347 -12.06 -20.03 -4.67
C VAL A 347 -13.48 -19.62 -5.04
N LEU A 348 -13.79 -18.35 -4.82
CA LEU A 348 -15.05 -17.72 -5.22
C LEU A 348 -15.04 -17.54 -6.73
N GLY A 349 -16.04 -18.10 -7.43
CA GLY A 349 -16.06 -18.12 -8.88
C GLY A 349 -14.93 -18.98 -9.47
N THR A 350 -14.35 -18.57 -10.57
CA THR A 350 -13.16 -19.20 -11.20
C THR A 350 -11.86 -18.47 -10.82
N GLY A 351 -11.97 -17.34 -10.14
CA GLY A 351 -10.86 -16.46 -9.80
C GLY A 351 -10.31 -15.63 -10.98
N ARG A 352 -11.01 -15.62 -12.12
CA ARG A 352 -10.61 -14.89 -13.35
C ARG A 352 -11.56 -13.78 -13.75
N GLU A 353 -12.66 -13.61 -13.02
CA GLU A 353 -13.73 -12.63 -13.30
C GLU A 353 -13.33 -11.22 -12.93
N LYS A 354 -12.28 -11.08 -12.10
CA LYS A 354 -11.75 -9.81 -11.62
C LYS A 354 -10.24 -9.93 -11.35
N HIS A 355 -9.59 -8.80 -11.08
CA HIS A 355 -8.18 -8.80 -10.67
C HIS A 355 -7.98 -9.59 -9.36
N SER A 356 -6.84 -10.26 -9.25
CA SER A 356 -6.38 -10.95 -8.04
C SER A 356 -6.03 -9.98 -6.90
N ASP A 357 -5.50 -10.53 -5.81
CA ASP A 357 -4.91 -9.79 -4.69
C ASP A 357 -5.92 -8.89 -3.98
N ASN A 358 -6.76 -9.53 -3.15
CA ASN A 358 -7.90 -8.90 -2.51
C ASN A 358 -7.57 -8.48 -1.08
N HIS A 359 -8.01 -7.27 -0.69
CA HIS A 359 -7.72 -6.67 0.60
C HIS A 359 -8.95 -6.19 1.36
N ALA A 360 -10.03 -5.85 0.67
CA ALA A 360 -11.23 -5.34 1.28
C ALA A 360 -12.47 -6.03 0.73
N LEU A 361 -13.45 -6.29 1.58
CA LEU A 361 -14.76 -6.77 1.20
C LEU A 361 -15.82 -6.09 2.07
N TRP A 362 -16.80 -5.49 1.42
CA TRP A 362 -18.02 -5.08 2.08
C TRP A 362 -19.17 -5.99 1.61
N ILE A 363 -19.99 -6.44 2.57
CA ILE A 363 -21.17 -7.26 2.33
C ILE A 363 -22.40 -6.42 2.69
N ASP A 364 -23.32 -6.28 1.75
CA ASP A 364 -24.57 -5.57 1.99
C ASP A 364 -25.39 -6.27 3.09
N PRO A 365 -25.67 -5.60 4.23
CA PRO A 365 -26.41 -6.20 5.33
C PRO A 365 -27.85 -6.59 4.98
N GLU A 366 -28.45 -5.91 4.00
CA GLU A 366 -29.83 -6.17 3.55
C GLU A 366 -29.86 -7.23 2.42
N ASN A 367 -28.75 -7.40 1.69
CA ASN A 367 -28.65 -8.31 0.55
C ASN A 367 -27.28 -8.98 0.47
N GLY A 368 -27.09 -10.08 1.18
CA GLY A 368 -25.82 -10.81 1.22
C GLY A 368 -25.27 -11.30 -0.14
N LYS A 369 -25.99 -11.09 -1.25
CA LYS A 369 -25.47 -11.34 -2.62
C LYS A 369 -24.80 -10.13 -3.24
N HIS A 370 -25.02 -8.97 -2.69
CA HIS A 370 -24.40 -7.72 -3.09
C HIS A 370 -23.11 -7.53 -2.31
N LEU A 371 -21.98 -7.51 -3.02
CA LEU A 371 -20.65 -7.34 -2.44
C LEU A 371 -19.88 -6.25 -3.17
N LEU A 372 -19.07 -5.51 -2.44
CA LEU A 372 -18.01 -4.67 -2.99
C LEU A 372 -16.68 -5.29 -2.60
N ALA A 373 -15.79 -5.50 -3.56
CA ALA A 373 -14.47 -6.08 -3.33
C ALA A 373 -13.37 -5.14 -3.81
N GLY A 374 -12.42 -4.87 -2.93
CA GLY A 374 -11.21 -4.12 -3.22
C GLY A 374 -10.02 -5.05 -3.47
N SER A 375 -9.28 -4.80 -4.54
CA SER A 375 -8.08 -5.56 -4.89
C SER A 375 -6.93 -4.62 -5.32
N ASP A 376 -5.76 -5.17 -5.64
CA ASP A 376 -4.66 -4.40 -6.22
C ASP A 376 -4.99 -3.83 -7.60
N GLY A 377 -5.97 -4.41 -8.30
CA GLY A 377 -6.51 -3.94 -9.57
C GLY A 377 -7.76 -3.06 -9.47
N GLY A 378 -8.08 -2.51 -8.29
CA GLY A 378 -9.17 -1.57 -8.09
C GLY A 378 -10.43 -2.16 -7.45
N LEU A 379 -11.56 -1.47 -7.65
CA LEU A 379 -12.85 -1.76 -7.04
C LEU A 379 -13.75 -2.58 -7.97
N TYR A 380 -14.39 -3.58 -7.41
CA TYR A 380 -15.33 -4.48 -8.09
C TYR A 380 -16.63 -4.63 -7.31
N GLU A 381 -17.72 -4.92 -8.01
CA GLU A 381 -19.05 -5.11 -7.45
C GLU A 381 -19.72 -6.35 -8.04
N THR A 382 -20.46 -7.07 -7.21
CA THR A 382 -21.29 -8.22 -7.61
C THR A 382 -22.66 -8.16 -6.97
N PHE A 383 -23.69 -8.68 -7.65
CA PHE A 383 -25.06 -8.82 -7.14
C PHE A 383 -25.51 -10.30 -7.10
N ASP A 384 -24.59 -11.23 -7.35
CA ASP A 384 -24.82 -12.67 -7.43
C ASP A 384 -23.82 -13.49 -6.64
N GLU A 385 -23.36 -12.92 -5.49
CA GLU A 385 -22.43 -13.57 -4.56
C GLU A 385 -21.09 -13.94 -5.23
N GLY A 386 -20.59 -13.10 -6.15
CA GLY A 386 -19.31 -13.27 -6.82
C GLY A 386 -19.30 -14.18 -8.02
N SER A 387 -20.47 -14.57 -8.54
CA SER A 387 -20.55 -15.34 -9.80
C SER A 387 -20.20 -14.49 -11.02
N THR A 388 -20.55 -13.19 -10.99
CA THR A 388 -20.12 -12.18 -11.97
C THR A 388 -19.68 -10.90 -11.26
N TRP A 389 -18.75 -10.16 -11.87
CA TRP A 389 -18.20 -8.94 -11.31
C TRP A 389 -18.24 -7.78 -12.28
N ARG A 390 -18.58 -6.60 -11.77
CA ARG A 390 -18.49 -5.32 -12.46
C ARG A 390 -17.25 -4.57 -11.94
N HIS A 391 -16.32 -4.22 -12.82
CA HIS A 391 -15.22 -3.31 -12.50
C HIS A 391 -15.68 -1.84 -12.54
N PHE A 392 -15.05 -0.96 -11.74
CA PHE A 392 -15.26 0.49 -11.78
C PHE A 392 -14.12 1.20 -12.53
N PRO A 393 -14.12 1.21 -13.87
CA PRO A 393 -13.05 1.82 -14.67
C PRO A 393 -13.08 3.36 -14.64
N ASN A 394 -14.07 3.95 -14.02
CA ASN A 394 -14.24 5.39 -13.84
C ASN A 394 -13.71 5.90 -12.49
N LEU A 395 -13.14 5.02 -11.65
CA LEU A 395 -12.35 5.40 -10.48
C LEU A 395 -10.91 5.64 -10.92
N PRO A 396 -10.45 6.91 -11.04
CA PRO A 396 -9.21 7.24 -11.74
C PRO A 396 -8.00 7.13 -10.81
N ILE A 397 -7.69 5.91 -10.40
CA ILE A 397 -6.55 5.57 -9.55
C ILE A 397 -5.55 4.72 -10.35
N ALA A 398 -4.26 4.94 -10.08
CA ALA A 398 -3.15 4.14 -10.58
C ALA A 398 -1.96 4.33 -9.65
N GLN A 399 -1.21 3.25 -9.42
CA GLN A 399 -0.04 3.27 -8.54
C GLN A 399 1.24 3.10 -9.35
N PHE A 400 1.77 4.20 -9.87
CA PHE A 400 3.04 4.20 -10.58
C PHE A 400 4.22 4.24 -9.61
N TYR A 401 5.23 3.41 -9.87
CA TYR A 401 6.53 3.47 -9.20
C TYR A 401 7.43 4.51 -9.85
N LYS A 402 7.58 4.42 -11.17
CA LYS A 402 8.43 5.32 -11.96
C LYS A 402 7.77 5.60 -13.31
N LEU A 403 8.18 6.68 -13.94
CA LEU A 403 7.72 7.04 -15.28
C LEU A 403 8.83 7.72 -16.07
N ASP A 404 8.74 7.62 -17.40
CA ASP A 404 9.60 8.32 -18.36
C ASP A 404 8.77 8.92 -19.50
N LEU A 405 9.36 9.86 -20.22
CA LEU A 405 8.73 10.63 -21.28
C LEU A 405 9.56 10.51 -22.56
N ASP A 406 8.89 10.31 -23.71
CA ASP A 406 9.56 10.38 -25.01
C ASP A 406 9.64 11.81 -25.54
N ASN A 407 10.34 11.98 -26.67
CA ASN A 407 10.52 13.25 -27.38
C ASN A 407 9.57 13.42 -28.58
N SER A 408 8.44 12.70 -28.61
CA SER A 408 7.51 12.76 -29.75
C SER A 408 6.84 14.12 -29.87
N GLU A 409 6.68 14.59 -31.11
CA GLU A 409 6.00 15.82 -31.49
C GLU A 409 4.69 15.51 -32.23
N PRO A 410 3.60 16.27 -32.08
CA PRO A 410 3.43 17.47 -31.22
C PRO A 410 3.10 17.14 -29.77
N TYR A 411 2.92 15.88 -29.42
CA TYR A 411 2.64 15.43 -28.05
C TYR A 411 3.54 14.26 -27.69
N TYR A 412 4.22 14.39 -26.56
CA TYR A 412 5.04 13.31 -26.03
C TYR A 412 4.17 12.18 -25.48
N ASN A 413 4.72 10.97 -25.45
CA ASN A 413 4.14 9.83 -24.73
C ASN A 413 4.77 9.68 -23.35
N ILE A 414 4.07 8.95 -22.50
CA ILE A 414 4.45 8.61 -21.15
C ILE A 414 4.52 7.10 -21.05
N VAL A 415 5.59 6.55 -20.49
CA VAL A 415 5.64 5.15 -20.04
C VAL A 415 5.76 5.15 -18.52
N GLY A 416 5.02 4.28 -17.84
CA GLY A 416 5.11 4.14 -16.39
C GLY A 416 4.96 2.70 -15.97
N GLY A 417 5.82 2.27 -15.05
CA GLY A 417 5.70 0.98 -14.36
C GLY A 417 4.78 1.11 -13.16
N ALA A 418 3.76 0.27 -13.09
CA ALA A 418 2.77 0.27 -12.03
C ALA A 418 2.78 -1.05 -11.26
N GLN A 419 2.57 -0.96 -9.96
CA GLN A 419 2.45 -2.14 -9.12
C GLN A 419 1.25 -2.97 -9.57
N ASP A 420 1.46 -4.27 -9.75
CA ASP A 420 0.46 -5.30 -10.11
C ASP A 420 -0.24 -5.10 -11.47
N LEU A 421 0.09 -4.02 -12.20
CA LEU A 421 -0.62 -3.60 -13.39
C LEU A 421 0.27 -3.51 -14.65
N GLY A 422 1.54 -3.85 -14.52
CA GLY A 422 2.49 -3.85 -15.62
C GLY A 422 3.07 -2.47 -15.95
N SER A 423 3.68 -2.39 -17.13
CA SER A 423 4.11 -1.12 -17.72
C SER A 423 3.05 -0.61 -18.67
N LEU A 424 2.66 0.66 -18.51
CA LEU A 424 1.59 1.30 -19.28
C LEU A 424 2.18 2.41 -20.14
N ILE A 425 1.71 2.49 -21.39
CA ILE A 425 2.09 3.57 -22.31
C ILE A 425 0.85 4.34 -22.74
N GLY A 426 0.93 5.67 -22.72
CA GLY A 426 -0.14 6.55 -23.18
C GLY A 426 0.35 7.92 -23.57
N PRO A 427 -0.46 8.71 -24.30
CA PRO A 427 -0.09 10.03 -24.77
C PRO A 427 -0.32 11.10 -23.71
N SER A 428 0.53 12.13 -23.70
CA SER A 428 0.29 13.31 -22.85
C SER A 428 -0.93 14.13 -23.31
N ARG A 429 -1.26 14.08 -24.60
CA ARG A 429 -2.42 14.72 -25.24
C ARG A 429 -2.84 13.95 -26.49
N THR A 430 -4.08 14.21 -26.94
CA THR A 430 -4.62 13.69 -28.20
C THR A 430 -5.30 14.82 -28.97
N MET A 431 -5.62 14.58 -30.24
CA MET A 431 -6.43 15.47 -31.07
C MET A 431 -7.94 15.29 -30.83
N ASN A 432 -8.34 14.39 -29.93
CA ASN A 432 -9.75 14.18 -29.62
C ASN A 432 -10.33 15.36 -28.83
N THR A 433 -11.55 15.73 -29.12
CA THR A 433 -12.29 16.78 -28.39
C THR A 433 -12.54 16.40 -26.94
N GLU A 434 -12.66 15.10 -26.66
CA GLU A 434 -12.83 14.53 -25.31
C GLU A 434 -11.49 14.40 -24.55
N GLY A 435 -10.37 14.69 -25.18
CA GLY A 435 -9.03 14.55 -24.59
C GLY A 435 -8.47 13.14 -24.65
N VAL A 436 -7.65 12.78 -23.68
CA VAL A 436 -7.06 11.42 -23.54
C VAL A 436 -8.10 10.48 -22.95
N ARG A 437 -8.30 9.33 -23.59
CA ARG A 437 -9.26 8.29 -23.19
C ARG A 437 -8.53 7.05 -22.67
N ASN A 438 -9.24 6.17 -21.97
CA ASN A 438 -8.69 4.89 -21.54
C ASN A 438 -8.14 4.04 -22.71
N SER A 439 -8.80 4.10 -23.88
CA SER A 439 -8.35 3.41 -25.08
C SER A 439 -7.07 3.97 -25.70
N ASP A 440 -6.60 5.11 -25.26
CA ASP A 440 -5.33 5.70 -25.71
C ASP A 440 -4.13 5.16 -24.89
N TRP A 441 -4.43 4.41 -23.81
CA TRP A 441 -3.45 3.71 -22.99
C TRP A 441 -3.46 2.20 -23.29
N TYR A 442 -2.28 1.58 -23.26
CA TYR A 442 -2.13 0.14 -23.40
C TYR A 442 -1.03 -0.42 -22.51
N VAL A 443 -1.05 -1.74 -22.26
CA VAL A 443 -0.12 -2.46 -21.39
C VAL A 443 0.75 -3.39 -22.24
N PRO A 444 1.95 -2.97 -22.65
CA PRO A 444 2.84 -3.80 -23.44
C PRO A 444 3.47 -4.94 -22.65
N LEU A 445 3.64 -4.76 -21.33
CA LEU A 445 4.30 -5.73 -20.46
C LEU A 445 3.52 -5.85 -19.16
N GLY A 446 3.10 -7.07 -18.81
CA GLY A 446 2.39 -7.40 -17.58
C GLY A 446 3.33 -7.55 -16.36
N ALA A 447 2.81 -8.06 -15.26
CA ALA A 447 3.45 -8.21 -13.95
C ALA A 447 3.61 -6.87 -13.20
N ASP A 448 4.51 -6.74 -12.20
CA ASP A 448 4.85 -5.43 -11.64
C ASP A 448 5.79 -4.70 -12.58
N GLY A 449 5.36 -3.57 -13.11
CA GLY A 449 6.22 -2.68 -13.87
C GLY A 449 7.01 -1.78 -12.95
N TYR A 450 8.29 -1.55 -13.25
CA TYR A 450 9.17 -0.69 -12.46
C TYR A 450 9.81 0.42 -13.27
N ASP A 451 11.14 0.33 -13.49
CA ASP A 451 11.87 1.33 -14.23
C ASP A 451 11.65 1.15 -15.74
N ASN A 452 11.32 2.23 -16.39
CA ASN A 452 11.06 2.24 -17.82
C ASN A 452 11.81 3.40 -18.46
N ALA A 453 12.23 3.24 -19.71
CA ALA A 453 12.90 4.30 -20.44
C ALA A 453 12.57 4.24 -21.93
N PHE A 454 12.19 5.35 -22.52
CA PHE A 454 12.15 5.51 -23.98
C PHE A 454 13.56 5.71 -24.54
N ASP A 455 13.83 5.13 -25.71
CA ASP A 455 15.00 5.54 -26.48
C ASP A 455 14.80 7.02 -26.93
N PRO A 456 15.70 7.94 -26.55
CA PRO A 456 15.50 9.37 -26.82
C PRO A 456 15.54 9.76 -28.30
N GLU A 457 16.05 8.89 -29.18
CA GLU A 457 16.13 9.11 -30.65
C GLU A 457 15.09 8.29 -31.41
N ASP A 458 14.53 7.21 -30.78
CA ASP A 458 13.51 6.37 -31.39
C ASP A 458 12.38 6.06 -30.37
N PRO A 459 11.28 6.81 -30.39
CA PRO A 459 10.17 6.64 -29.44
C PRO A 459 9.43 5.29 -29.60
N ASN A 460 9.75 4.49 -30.63
CA ASN A 460 9.19 3.15 -30.79
C ASN A 460 9.93 2.10 -29.95
N THR A 461 11.18 2.38 -29.60
CA THR A 461 11.97 1.51 -28.73
C THR A 461 11.79 1.90 -27.27
N VAL A 462 11.28 0.98 -26.45
CA VAL A 462 11.05 1.17 -25.00
C VAL A 462 11.73 0.05 -24.22
N TYR A 463 12.44 0.41 -23.18
CA TYR A 463 13.01 -0.53 -22.22
C TYR A 463 12.11 -0.57 -21.01
N MET A 464 11.71 -1.77 -20.58
CA MET A 464 10.76 -1.96 -19.50
C MET A 464 11.26 -3.04 -18.53
N GLU A 465 11.21 -2.73 -17.26
CA GLU A 465 11.59 -3.64 -16.18
C GLU A 465 10.36 -4.23 -15.50
N ILE A 466 10.44 -5.51 -15.15
CA ILE A 466 9.57 -6.20 -14.21
C ILE A 466 10.41 -6.81 -13.08
N GLN A 467 9.76 -7.45 -12.11
CA GLN A 467 10.38 -7.98 -10.89
C GLN A 467 11.70 -8.71 -11.15
N GLU A 468 12.63 -8.61 -10.18
CA GLU A 468 13.90 -9.34 -10.16
C GLU A 468 14.83 -9.02 -11.33
N GLY A 469 14.77 -7.76 -11.78
CA GLY A 469 15.65 -7.24 -12.81
C GLY A 469 15.40 -7.81 -14.20
N ASN A 470 14.25 -8.45 -14.43
CA ASN A 470 13.88 -8.85 -15.78
C ASN A 470 13.68 -7.60 -16.64
N LEU A 471 14.47 -7.47 -17.68
CA LEU A 471 14.51 -6.29 -18.56
C LEU A 471 14.14 -6.67 -19.99
N VAL A 472 13.14 -5.99 -20.53
CA VAL A 472 12.63 -6.21 -21.88
C VAL A 472 12.86 -4.97 -22.73
N ARG A 473 13.40 -5.14 -23.92
CA ARG A 473 13.35 -4.14 -24.98
C ARG A 473 12.13 -4.42 -25.86
N TYR A 474 11.24 -3.46 -25.96
CA TYR A 474 9.96 -3.57 -26.67
C TYR A 474 9.93 -2.62 -27.87
N ASP A 475 9.50 -3.13 -29.02
CA ASP A 475 9.24 -2.34 -30.22
C ASP A 475 7.73 -2.07 -30.34
N ARG A 476 7.34 -0.81 -30.27
CA ARG A 476 5.93 -0.36 -30.30
C ARG A 476 5.26 -0.53 -31.66
N LEU A 477 6.04 -0.61 -32.76
CA LEU A 477 5.50 -0.78 -34.11
C LEU A 477 5.17 -2.24 -34.42
N THR A 478 6.02 -3.16 -33.96
CA THR A 478 5.84 -4.60 -34.20
C THR A 478 5.17 -5.31 -33.04
N GLU A 479 5.09 -4.67 -31.87
CA GLU A 479 4.61 -5.23 -30.60
C GLU A 479 5.48 -6.41 -30.13
N GLU A 480 6.74 -6.48 -30.56
CA GLU A 480 7.68 -7.52 -30.15
C GLU A 480 8.48 -7.11 -28.92
N GLY A 481 8.56 -8.01 -27.94
CA GLY A 481 9.42 -7.89 -26.76
C GLY A 481 10.61 -8.85 -26.84
N MET A 482 11.79 -8.37 -26.47
CA MET A 482 13.01 -9.17 -26.36
C MET A 482 13.58 -9.07 -24.96
N ASP A 483 13.78 -10.20 -24.28
CA ASP A 483 14.49 -10.26 -23.01
C ASP A 483 15.95 -9.89 -23.21
N ILE A 484 16.39 -8.86 -22.51
CA ILE A 484 17.75 -8.31 -22.61
C ILE A 484 18.46 -8.25 -21.24
N GLN A 485 17.93 -8.89 -20.20
CA GLN A 485 18.57 -8.94 -18.89
C GLN A 485 20.00 -9.49 -18.99
N PRO A 486 21.02 -8.84 -18.38
CA PRO A 486 22.37 -9.39 -18.29
C PRO A 486 22.37 -10.77 -17.64
N GLN A 487 23.03 -11.72 -18.29
CA GLN A 487 23.16 -13.09 -17.78
C GLN A 487 24.58 -13.35 -17.29
N PRO A 488 24.76 -14.13 -16.22
CA PRO A 488 26.10 -14.55 -15.76
C PRO A 488 26.78 -15.45 -16.80
N GLY A 489 28.10 -15.46 -16.80
CA GLY A 489 28.89 -16.37 -17.61
C GLY A 489 28.72 -17.83 -17.18
N LEU A 490 29.11 -18.76 -18.06
CA LEU A 490 29.10 -20.19 -17.75
C LEU A 490 29.95 -20.49 -16.52
N GLY A 491 29.33 -21.07 -15.48
CA GLY A 491 29.99 -21.41 -14.21
C GLY A 491 30.07 -20.26 -13.21
N GLU A 492 29.56 -19.08 -13.54
CA GLU A 492 29.37 -18.00 -12.58
C GLU A 492 28.07 -18.19 -11.78
N MET A 493 28.03 -17.60 -10.59
CA MET A 493 26.81 -17.57 -9.78
C MET A 493 25.78 -16.64 -10.43
N ALA A 494 24.50 -16.93 -10.20
CA ALA A 494 23.42 -16.07 -10.64
C ALA A 494 23.57 -14.65 -10.10
N GLU A 495 23.18 -13.66 -10.91
CA GLU A 495 23.13 -12.29 -10.46
C GLU A 495 22.09 -12.12 -9.35
N ARG A 496 22.37 -11.19 -8.44
CA ARG A 496 21.44 -10.80 -7.37
C ARG A 496 20.75 -9.50 -7.79
N TRP A 497 19.54 -9.65 -8.27
CA TRP A 497 18.71 -8.53 -8.66
C TRP A 497 17.87 -8.03 -7.49
N ASN A 498 17.63 -6.74 -7.45
CA ASN A 498 16.59 -6.19 -6.60
C ASN A 498 15.22 -6.39 -7.28
N TRP A 499 14.16 -6.23 -6.54
CA TRP A 499 12.81 -6.21 -7.09
C TRP A 499 12.66 -5.08 -8.11
N ASP A 500 13.22 -3.92 -7.80
CA ASP A 500 13.28 -2.72 -8.63
C ASP A 500 14.76 -2.40 -8.90
N SER A 501 15.27 -2.69 -10.10
CA SER A 501 16.66 -2.50 -10.49
C SER A 501 16.84 -1.21 -11.30
N PRO A 502 17.89 -0.42 -11.07
CA PRO A 502 18.05 0.87 -11.74
C PRO A 502 18.49 0.71 -13.20
N LEU A 503 17.75 1.34 -14.12
CA LEU A 503 18.03 1.44 -15.54
C LEU A 503 18.38 2.88 -15.91
N LEU A 504 19.40 3.06 -16.77
CA LEU A 504 19.77 4.36 -17.31
C LEU A 504 20.20 4.24 -18.78
N ILE A 505 19.60 5.05 -19.66
CA ILE A 505 20.10 5.27 -21.01
C ILE A 505 21.12 6.41 -20.97
N SER A 506 22.27 6.23 -21.63
CA SER A 506 23.30 7.27 -21.68
C SER A 506 22.81 8.49 -22.47
N PRO A 507 22.91 9.71 -21.92
CA PRO A 507 22.55 10.93 -22.64
C PRO A 507 23.52 11.26 -23.81
N HIS A 508 24.62 10.51 -23.93
CA HIS A 508 25.65 10.71 -24.97
C HIS A 508 25.57 9.66 -26.09
N ASN A 509 24.82 8.59 -25.89
CA ASN A 509 24.65 7.51 -26.85
C ASN A 509 23.42 6.69 -26.49
N ASN A 510 22.34 6.81 -27.25
CA ASN A 510 21.07 6.14 -27.01
C ASN A 510 21.15 4.59 -27.04
N LYS A 511 22.18 4.02 -27.70
CA LYS A 511 22.44 2.57 -27.71
C LYS A 511 23.12 2.07 -26.44
N ARG A 512 23.58 3.00 -25.59
CA ARG A 512 24.28 2.65 -24.37
C ARG A 512 23.35 2.63 -23.19
N LEU A 513 23.23 1.46 -22.59
CA LEU A 513 22.47 1.22 -21.38
C LEU A 513 23.40 0.94 -20.20
N TYR A 514 22.98 1.37 -19.02
CA TYR A 514 23.54 0.95 -17.74
C TYR A 514 22.44 0.29 -16.93
N TYR A 515 22.75 -0.85 -16.32
CA TYR A 515 21.79 -1.61 -15.52
C TYR A 515 22.43 -2.16 -14.26
N GLY A 516 21.72 -2.15 -13.12
CA GLY A 516 22.28 -2.47 -11.82
C GLY A 516 21.73 -3.76 -11.22
N SER A 517 22.61 -4.76 -11.03
CA SER A 517 22.44 -5.87 -10.08
C SER A 517 23.31 -5.58 -8.83
N GLN A 518 23.89 -6.59 -8.19
CA GLN A 518 25.01 -6.36 -7.28
C GLN A 518 26.24 -5.79 -7.99
N ARG A 519 26.26 -5.81 -9.32
CA ARG A 519 27.29 -5.22 -10.20
C ARG A 519 26.66 -4.17 -11.11
N LEU A 520 27.45 -3.26 -11.62
CA LEU A 520 27.03 -2.36 -12.68
C LEU A 520 27.33 -3.00 -14.03
N TRP A 521 26.29 -3.10 -14.85
CA TRP A 521 26.35 -3.59 -16.23
C TRP A 521 26.27 -2.47 -17.23
N ARG A 522 26.91 -2.63 -18.39
CA ARG A 522 26.83 -1.74 -19.53
C ARG A 522 26.60 -2.53 -20.81
N SER A 523 25.67 -2.08 -21.61
CA SER A 523 25.52 -2.44 -23.02
C SER A 523 25.88 -1.23 -23.89
N ASP A 524 26.44 -1.47 -25.07
CA ASP A 524 26.67 -0.45 -26.11
C ASP A 524 25.85 -0.73 -27.38
N ASP A 525 24.95 -1.71 -27.36
CA ASP A 525 24.17 -2.24 -28.48
C ASP A 525 22.69 -2.52 -28.12
N GLN A 526 22.09 -1.65 -27.29
CA GLN A 526 20.68 -1.72 -26.90
C GLN A 526 20.31 -3.02 -26.16
N GLY A 527 21.23 -3.57 -25.36
CA GLY A 527 21.01 -4.76 -24.57
C GLY A 527 21.27 -6.09 -25.28
N ASN A 528 21.74 -6.09 -26.53
CA ASN A 528 22.09 -7.33 -27.23
C ASN A 528 23.31 -8.02 -26.61
N SER A 529 24.22 -7.24 -26.03
CA SER A 529 25.36 -7.75 -25.26
C SER A 529 25.64 -6.88 -24.05
N TRP A 530 26.20 -7.48 -22.99
CA TRP A 530 26.49 -6.81 -21.75
C TRP A 530 27.91 -7.04 -21.27
N LYS A 531 28.47 -6.02 -20.61
CA LYS A 531 29.77 -6.07 -19.96
C LYS A 531 29.63 -5.59 -18.53
N SER A 532 30.12 -6.39 -17.56
CA SER A 532 30.25 -5.94 -16.18
C SER A 532 31.33 -4.86 -16.07
N LEU A 533 30.98 -3.73 -15.46
CA LEU A 533 31.87 -2.59 -15.24
C LEU A 533 32.46 -2.56 -13.83
N SER A 534 31.85 -3.26 -12.88
CA SER A 534 32.25 -3.22 -11.47
C SER A 534 32.38 -4.61 -10.87
N PRO A 535 33.14 -4.76 -9.78
CA PRO A 535 33.00 -5.90 -8.88
C PRO A 535 31.62 -5.84 -8.19
N ASP A 536 31.38 -6.76 -7.27
CA ASP A 536 30.24 -6.70 -6.33
C ASP A 536 30.30 -5.39 -5.51
N LEU A 537 29.27 -4.55 -5.65
CA LEU A 537 29.13 -3.25 -4.99
C LEU A 537 28.40 -3.36 -3.64
N THR A 538 27.89 -4.55 -3.31
CA THR A 538 27.16 -4.80 -2.07
C THR A 538 28.09 -5.21 -0.94
N THR A 539 27.60 -5.21 0.28
CA THR A 539 28.35 -5.73 1.43
C THR A 539 28.43 -7.25 1.43
N ASN A 540 27.64 -7.92 0.61
CA ASN A 540 27.52 -9.38 0.48
C ASN A 540 27.48 -10.13 1.82
N ARG A 541 26.76 -9.58 2.80
CA ARG A 541 26.62 -10.18 4.13
C ARG A 541 25.65 -11.34 4.07
N ASN A 542 25.91 -12.37 4.88
CA ASN A 542 24.97 -13.45 5.07
C ASN A 542 23.73 -12.92 5.81
N ARG A 543 22.57 -12.90 5.16
CA ARG A 543 21.32 -12.37 5.73
C ARG A 543 20.87 -13.13 6.98
N TYR A 544 21.23 -14.40 7.12
CA TYR A 544 20.86 -15.23 8.27
C TYR A 544 21.70 -14.97 9.52
N GLU A 545 22.76 -14.18 9.40
CA GLU A 545 23.63 -13.76 10.51
C GLU A 545 23.34 -12.32 10.96
N LEU A 546 22.37 -11.65 10.30
CA LEU A 546 22.00 -10.29 10.64
C LEU A 546 20.94 -10.27 11.73
N GLU A 547 21.02 -9.27 12.58
CA GLU A 547 20.10 -9.07 13.71
C GLU A 547 18.68 -8.83 13.19
N MET A 548 17.68 -9.47 13.84
CA MET A 548 16.27 -9.40 13.44
C MET A 548 15.49 -8.39 14.26
N MET A 549 15.81 -8.21 15.56
CA MET A 549 15.21 -7.23 16.48
C MET A 549 16.25 -6.62 17.41
#